data_4ac41c19c86b9c8500175f9b7650ab81
#
_entry.id   4ac41c19c86b9c8500175f9b7650ab81
#
_cell.length_a   1.000
_cell.length_b   1.000
_cell.length_c   1.000
_cell.angle_alpha   90.00
_cell.angle_beta   90.00
_cell.angle_gamma   90.00
#
_symmetry.space_group_name_H-M   'P 1'
#
loop_
_entity.id
_entity.type
_entity.pdbx_description
1 polymer ?
#
loop_
_entity_poly.entity_id
_entity_poly.type
_entity_poly.pdbx_seq_one_letter_code
_entity_poly.pdbx_strand_id
1 'polypeptide(L)'
;MSGCLLADYEIGQRKELKGLPEDGYLIKTIVTSNMADAIAEHYNVGLIECLTGFKYIGQQILGFETKGKGEYLFGFEESYGCLIGTHARDKDAIVATMALCEAAAYYRTKGMTLWDAMIEMYERYGYYKDDIQSITMKGIEGLEKIRQILATLRSEPPKEIAGYKVLKVRDYQADTIRDMETGEVTATGLPNSNVLYYEPVSYTHLTLPTNS
;
A
#
# COMPACT_ATOMS: atom_id res chain seq x y z
N MET A 1 5.34 -8.82 -0.54
CA MET A 1 6.80 -8.51 -0.40
C MET A 1 7.53 -8.29 -1.71
N SER A 2 7.33 -9.08 -2.80
CA SER A 2 7.98 -8.84 -4.12
C SER A 2 7.75 -7.43 -4.69
N GLY A 3 6.59 -6.83 -4.45
CA GLY A 3 6.33 -5.45 -4.84
C GLY A 3 7.24 -4.43 -4.12
N CYS A 4 7.49 -4.63 -2.81
CA CYS A 4 8.44 -3.79 -2.07
C CYS A 4 9.88 -3.99 -2.57
N LEU A 5 10.27 -5.24 -2.89
CA LEU A 5 11.59 -5.52 -3.46
C LEU A 5 11.79 -4.79 -4.79
N LEU A 6 10.78 -4.83 -5.67
CA LEU A 6 10.82 -4.11 -6.93
C LEU A 6 10.81 -2.60 -6.74
N ALA A 7 10.03 -2.07 -5.79
CA ALA A 7 10.03 -0.64 -5.46
C ALA A 7 11.42 -0.16 -4.99
N ASP A 8 12.05 -0.89 -4.08
CA ASP A 8 13.39 -0.59 -3.59
C ASP A 8 14.43 -0.67 -4.71
N TYR A 9 14.37 -1.73 -5.52
CA TYR A 9 15.26 -1.93 -6.65
C TYR A 9 15.14 -0.81 -7.68
N GLU A 10 13.92 -0.54 -8.18
CA GLU A 10 13.67 0.45 -9.23
C GLU A 10 14.05 1.87 -8.80
N ILE A 11 13.64 2.27 -7.59
CA ILE A 11 13.95 3.62 -7.08
C ILE A 11 15.45 3.73 -6.79
N GLY A 12 16.07 2.68 -6.22
CA GLY A 12 17.51 2.64 -5.96
C GLY A 12 18.34 2.73 -7.23
N GLN A 13 18.04 1.91 -8.25
CA GLN A 13 18.74 1.94 -9.52
C GLN A 13 18.55 3.27 -10.25
N ARG A 14 17.34 3.82 -10.21
CA ARG A 14 17.11 5.14 -10.78
C ARG A 14 17.94 6.22 -10.09
N LYS A 15 18.02 6.20 -8.75
CA LYS A 15 18.87 7.11 -7.98
C LYS A 15 20.32 7.04 -8.39
N GLU A 16 20.87 5.84 -8.54
CA GLU A 16 22.26 5.61 -8.92
C GLU A 16 22.58 6.06 -10.35
N LEU A 17 21.67 5.77 -11.31
CA LEU A 17 21.93 5.96 -12.73
C LEU A 17 21.59 7.37 -13.23
N LYS A 18 20.55 8.00 -12.71
CA LYS A 18 19.97 9.25 -13.25
C LYS A 18 19.69 10.32 -12.20
N GLY A 19 19.73 9.95 -10.91
CA GLY A 19 19.18 10.75 -9.83
C GLY A 19 17.66 10.63 -9.73
N LEU A 20 17.12 11.02 -8.58
CA LEU A 20 15.66 11.07 -8.36
C LEU A 20 15.14 12.49 -8.60
N PRO A 21 13.95 12.62 -9.18
CA PRO A 21 13.28 13.91 -9.30
C PRO A 21 12.88 14.44 -7.91
N GLU A 22 12.89 15.75 -7.73
CA GLU A 22 12.48 16.39 -6.46
C GLU A 22 11.04 16.08 -6.08
N ASP A 23 10.17 15.88 -7.06
CA ASP A 23 8.74 15.58 -6.92
C ASP A 23 8.40 14.16 -7.39
N GLY A 24 9.29 13.19 -7.15
CA GLY A 24 9.08 11.77 -7.43
C GLY A 24 8.17 11.08 -6.41
N TYR A 25 7.28 10.20 -6.88
CA TYR A 25 6.31 9.52 -6.02
C TYR A 25 6.32 8.01 -6.20
N LEU A 26 6.33 7.32 -5.05
CA LEU A 26 5.92 5.93 -4.89
C LEU A 26 4.42 5.89 -4.58
N ILE A 27 3.67 5.01 -5.24
CA ILE A 27 2.21 4.91 -5.05
C ILE A 27 1.84 3.51 -4.58
N LYS A 28 1.06 3.42 -3.51
CA LYS A 28 0.54 2.16 -2.96
C LYS A 28 -0.96 2.24 -2.69
N THR A 29 -1.60 1.09 -2.47
CA THR A 29 -2.96 1.06 -1.95
C THR A 29 -2.97 1.01 -0.41
N ILE A 30 -4.11 1.39 0.20
CA ILE A 30 -4.32 1.36 1.66
C ILE A 30 -4.12 -0.02 2.30
N VAL A 31 -4.19 -1.10 1.53
CA VAL A 31 -4.00 -2.49 1.98
C VAL A 31 -2.62 -3.05 1.62
N THR A 32 -1.79 -2.25 0.97
CA THR A 32 -0.42 -2.63 0.61
C THR A 32 0.52 -2.40 1.79
N SER A 33 1.55 -3.24 1.89
CA SER A 33 2.52 -3.22 2.98
C SER A 33 3.07 -1.82 3.30
N ASN A 34 3.12 -1.50 4.59
CA ASN A 34 3.72 -0.24 5.07
C ASN A 34 5.27 -0.23 5.00
N MET A 35 5.90 -1.30 4.55
CA MET A 35 7.31 -1.23 4.14
C MET A 35 7.52 -0.20 3.01
N ALA A 36 6.50 0.05 2.17
CA ALA A 36 6.55 1.08 1.14
C ALA A 36 6.74 2.50 1.71
N ASP A 37 6.20 2.76 2.91
CA ASP A 37 6.38 4.04 3.62
C ASP A 37 7.88 4.22 3.99
N ALA A 38 8.49 3.20 4.56
CA ALA A 38 9.89 3.21 4.93
C ALA A 38 10.82 3.32 3.69
N ILE A 39 10.45 2.67 2.57
CA ILE A 39 11.18 2.81 1.31
C ILE A 39 11.10 4.26 0.80
N ALA A 40 9.91 4.86 0.77
CA ALA A 40 9.74 6.24 0.31
C ALA A 40 10.53 7.23 1.18
N GLU A 41 10.50 7.06 2.51
CA GLU A 41 11.27 7.84 3.45
C GLU A 41 12.78 7.71 3.21
N HIS A 42 13.29 6.49 3.05
CA HIS A 42 14.73 6.22 2.80
C HIS A 42 15.24 6.91 1.54
N TYR A 43 14.46 6.91 0.48
CA TYR A 43 14.84 7.56 -0.78
C TYR A 43 14.47 9.04 -0.83
N ASN A 44 13.79 9.57 0.19
CA ASN A 44 13.27 10.93 0.24
C ASN A 44 12.39 11.26 -0.98
N VAL A 45 11.47 10.33 -1.31
CA VAL A 45 10.46 10.50 -2.35
C VAL A 45 9.08 10.60 -1.72
N GLY A 46 8.14 11.22 -2.43
CA GLY A 46 6.76 11.30 -1.98
C GLY A 46 6.08 9.92 -1.97
N LEU A 47 5.17 9.72 -1.01
CA LEU A 47 4.31 8.55 -0.96
C LEU A 47 2.86 8.99 -1.18
N ILE A 48 2.17 8.32 -2.12
CA ILE A 48 0.73 8.48 -2.29
C ILE A 48 0.05 7.16 -1.95
N GLU A 49 -0.85 7.23 -0.98
CA GLU A 49 -1.75 6.14 -0.62
C GLU A 49 -3.10 6.34 -1.33
N CYS A 50 -3.64 5.30 -1.94
CA CYS A 50 -4.94 5.34 -2.60
C CYS A 50 -5.79 4.12 -2.24
N LEU A 51 -7.07 4.14 -2.59
CA LEU A 51 -7.96 3.00 -2.40
C LEU A 51 -7.50 1.79 -3.21
N THR A 52 -7.96 0.60 -2.81
CA THR A 52 -7.72 -0.66 -3.53
C THR A 52 -8.25 -0.59 -4.96
N GLY A 53 -7.42 -1.00 -5.89
CA GLY A 53 -7.71 -1.02 -7.32
C GLY A 53 -6.77 -0.14 -8.13
N PHE A 54 -6.09 -0.75 -9.10
CA PHE A 54 -5.04 -0.09 -9.90
C PHE A 54 -5.53 1.16 -10.65
N LYS A 55 -6.84 1.27 -10.89
CA LYS A 55 -7.46 2.48 -11.47
C LYS A 55 -7.10 3.76 -10.69
N TYR A 56 -6.95 3.67 -9.37
CA TYR A 56 -6.59 4.83 -8.54
C TYR A 56 -5.11 5.20 -8.71
N ILE A 57 -4.24 4.20 -8.87
CA ILE A 57 -2.83 4.43 -9.24
C ILE A 57 -2.78 5.08 -10.64
N GLY A 58 -3.53 4.52 -11.60
CA GLY A 58 -3.65 5.10 -12.94
C GLY A 58 -4.17 6.54 -12.96
N GLN A 59 -5.09 6.90 -12.05
CA GLN A 59 -5.57 8.27 -11.88
C GLN A 59 -4.48 9.21 -11.38
N GLN A 60 -3.59 8.76 -10.48
CA GLN A 60 -2.45 9.57 -10.02
C GLN A 60 -1.47 9.83 -11.17
N ILE A 61 -1.16 8.81 -11.98
CA ILE A 61 -0.31 8.96 -13.15
C ILE A 61 -0.90 10.01 -14.13
N LEU A 62 -2.19 9.88 -14.45
CA LEU A 62 -2.88 10.86 -15.28
C LEU A 62 -2.86 12.27 -14.67
N GLY A 63 -3.00 12.34 -13.34
CA GLY A 63 -2.92 13.59 -12.59
C GLY A 63 -1.57 14.29 -12.74
N PHE A 64 -0.48 13.55 -12.67
CA PHE A 64 0.87 14.10 -12.90
C PHE A 64 1.05 14.61 -14.33
N GLU A 65 0.64 13.82 -15.32
CA GLU A 65 0.74 14.20 -16.73
C GLU A 65 -0.08 15.44 -17.07
N THR A 66 -1.31 15.52 -16.55
CA THR A 66 -2.22 16.64 -16.86
C THR A 66 -1.86 17.93 -16.14
N LYS A 67 -1.33 17.83 -14.92
CA LYS A 67 -0.93 19.00 -14.11
C LYS A 67 0.50 19.44 -14.38
N GLY A 68 1.32 18.59 -15.05
CA GLY A 68 2.74 18.83 -15.28
C GLY A 68 3.54 18.96 -13.99
N LYS A 69 3.08 18.31 -12.90
CA LYS A 69 3.70 18.34 -11.57
C LYS A 69 3.57 16.97 -10.92
N GLY A 70 4.68 16.50 -10.34
CA GLY A 70 4.82 15.15 -9.81
C GLY A 70 5.35 14.18 -10.87
N GLU A 71 6.19 13.25 -10.46
CA GLU A 71 6.72 12.21 -11.33
C GLU A 71 6.46 10.83 -10.72
N TYR A 72 5.86 9.95 -11.51
CA TYR A 72 5.62 8.57 -11.14
C TYR A 72 6.92 7.76 -11.18
N LEU A 73 7.28 7.15 -10.05
CA LEU A 73 8.44 6.28 -9.95
C LEU A 73 8.06 4.81 -10.04
N PHE A 74 7.13 4.39 -9.18
CA PHE A 74 6.64 3.02 -9.09
C PHE A 74 5.27 2.98 -8.41
N GLY A 75 4.44 2.02 -8.77
CA GLY A 75 3.16 1.80 -8.11
C GLY A 75 2.78 0.33 -8.05
N PHE A 76 2.19 -0.11 -6.92
CA PHE A 76 1.86 -1.50 -6.73
C PHE A 76 0.70 -1.74 -5.76
N GLU A 77 0.12 -2.92 -5.87
CA GLU A 77 -0.94 -3.44 -5.01
C GLU A 77 -0.48 -4.72 -4.30
N GLU A 78 -1.13 -5.06 -3.19
CA GLU A 78 -0.93 -6.32 -2.47
C GLU A 78 -1.29 -7.55 -3.31
N SER A 79 -2.20 -7.41 -4.26
CA SER A 79 -2.72 -8.47 -5.15
C SER A 79 -1.80 -8.75 -6.35
N TYR A 80 -0.49 -8.71 -6.15
CA TYR A 80 0.56 -9.06 -7.11
C TYR A 80 0.62 -8.16 -8.36
N GLY A 81 0.05 -6.96 -8.28
CA GLY A 81 0.03 -6.03 -9.40
C GLY A 81 1.01 -4.88 -9.20
N CYS A 82 1.87 -4.61 -10.18
CA CYS A 82 2.68 -3.40 -10.23
C CYS A 82 2.79 -2.85 -11.64
N LEU A 83 3.22 -1.60 -11.74
CA LEU A 83 3.52 -0.93 -12.98
C LEU A 83 4.83 -0.15 -12.85
N ILE A 84 5.69 -0.30 -13.84
CA ILE A 84 6.93 0.46 -14.00
C ILE A 84 6.76 1.31 -15.26
N GLY A 85 7.02 2.61 -15.13
CA GLY A 85 6.76 3.56 -16.22
C GLY A 85 5.29 3.94 -16.37
N THR A 86 4.99 4.74 -17.40
CA THR A 86 3.67 5.36 -17.60
C THR A 86 3.00 4.95 -18.92
N HIS A 87 3.50 3.89 -19.56
CA HIS A 87 2.98 3.38 -20.84
C HIS A 87 1.58 2.73 -20.74
N ALA A 88 1.18 2.36 -19.55
CA ALA A 88 -0.13 1.78 -19.23
C ALA A 88 -0.79 2.51 -18.05
N ARG A 89 -2.05 2.16 -17.75
CA ARG A 89 -2.82 2.68 -16.60
C ARG A 89 -3.33 1.56 -15.71
N ASP A 90 -2.82 0.37 -15.92
CA ASP A 90 -3.09 -0.82 -15.12
C ASP A 90 -1.78 -1.63 -14.98
N LYS A 91 -1.81 -2.64 -14.13
CA LYS A 91 -0.71 -3.56 -13.87
C LYS A 91 -0.17 -4.16 -15.16
N ASP A 92 1.14 -4.26 -15.25
CA ASP A 92 1.80 -4.94 -16.37
C ASP A 92 2.69 -6.07 -15.86
N ALA A 93 2.19 -7.31 -16.01
CA ALA A 93 2.88 -8.50 -15.56
C ALA A 93 4.15 -8.80 -16.39
N ILE A 94 4.20 -8.37 -17.63
CA ILE A 94 5.35 -8.59 -18.51
C ILE A 94 6.50 -7.72 -18.04
N VAL A 95 6.26 -6.42 -17.86
CA VAL A 95 7.26 -5.48 -17.36
C VAL A 95 7.68 -5.84 -15.94
N ALA A 96 6.74 -6.24 -15.07
CA ALA A 96 7.04 -6.71 -13.72
C ALA A 96 7.97 -7.94 -13.73
N THR A 97 7.73 -8.89 -14.63
CA THR A 97 8.57 -10.08 -14.78
C THR A 97 9.97 -9.71 -15.30
N MET A 98 10.05 -8.80 -16.27
CA MET A 98 11.33 -8.31 -16.78
C MET A 98 12.15 -7.64 -15.68
N ALA A 99 11.53 -6.74 -14.91
CA ALA A 99 12.18 -6.05 -13.80
C ALA A 99 12.64 -7.03 -12.69
N LEU A 100 11.82 -8.04 -12.40
CA LEU A 100 12.22 -9.09 -11.43
C LEU A 100 13.42 -9.89 -11.91
N CYS A 101 13.48 -10.25 -13.20
CA CYS A 101 14.63 -10.93 -13.80
C CYS A 101 15.88 -10.02 -13.78
N GLU A 102 15.72 -8.74 -14.08
CA GLU A 102 16.80 -7.75 -14.03
C GLU A 102 17.31 -7.58 -12.61
N ALA A 103 16.44 -7.42 -11.62
CA ALA A 103 16.80 -7.35 -10.21
C ALA A 103 17.56 -8.63 -9.78
N ALA A 104 17.08 -9.81 -10.17
CA ALA A 104 17.77 -11.08 -9.87
C ALA A 104 19.18 -11.14 -10.48
N ALA A 105 19.34 -10.68 -11.72
CA ALA A 105 20.66 -10.62 -12.37
C ALA A 105 21.57 -9.60 -11.66
N TYR A 106 21.06 -8.43 -11.30
CA TYR A 106 21.80 -7.41 -10.57
C TYR A 106 22.28 -7.91 -9.22
N TYR A 107 21.39 -8.47 -8.39
CA TYR A 107 21.79 -9.00 -7.08
C TYR A 107 22.76 -10.15 -7.20
N ARG A 108 22.63 -10.99 -8.26
CA ARG A 108 23.61 -12.05 -8.52
C ARG A 108 25.02 -11.52 -8.79
N THR A 109 25.17 -10.35 -9.43
CA THR A 109 26.50 -9.72 -9.59
C THR A 109 27.12 -9.32 -8.26
N LYS A 110 26.30 -9.14 -7.22
CA LYS A 110 26.72 -8.87 -5.84
C LYS A 110 26.88 -10.15 -5.00
N GLY A 111 26.74 -11.33 -5.59
CA GLY A 111 26.78 -12.61 -4.89
C GLY A 111 25.52 -12.92 -4.07
N MET A 112 24.42 -12.25 -4.35
CA MET A 112 23.17 -12.34 -3.60
C MET A 112 22.07 -12.98 -4.44
N THR A 113 21.13 -13.63 -3.75
CA THR A 113 19.83 -14.02 -4.31
C THR A 113 18.79 -12.91 -4.03
N LEU A 114 17.61 -13.02 -4.64
CA LEU A 114 16.48 -12.12 -4.27
C LEU A 114 16.03 -12.29 -2.82
N TRP A 115 16.26 -13.49 -2.25
CA TRP A 115 15.99 -13.73 -0.83
C TRP A 115 16.97 -12.97 0.07
N ASP A 116 18.26 -12.96 -0.27
CA ASP A 116 19.26 -12.19 0.47
C ASP A 116 18.95 -10.69 0.39
N ALA A 117 18.57 -10.20 -0.79
CA ALA A 117 18.12 -8.82 -0.96
C ALA A 117 16.88 -8.49 -0.08
N MET A 118 15.96 -9.44 0.06
CA MET A 118 14.80 -9.29 0.95
C MET A 118 15.22 -9.22 2.43
N ILE A 119 16.21 -10.02 2.84
CA ILE A 119 16.74 -9.96 4.21
C ILE A 119 17.40 -8.60 4.46
N GLU A 120 18.22 -8.09 3.52
CA GLU A 120 18.79 -6.74 3.64
C GLU A 120 17.71 -5.64 3.76
N MET A 121 16.60 -5.79 3.05
CA MET A 121 15.48 -4.87 3.19
C MET A 121 14.87 -4.93 4.60
N TYR A 122 14.69 -6.12 5.18
CA TYR A 122 14.24 -6.25 6.56
C TYR A 122 15.21 -5.64 7.57
N GLU A 123 16.50 -5.77 7.35
CA GLU A 123 17.53 -5.15 8.19
C GLU A 123 17.50 -3.61 8.06
N ARG A 124 17.24 -3.10 6.86
CA ARG A 124 17.22 -1.66 6.57
C ARG A 124 15.93 -0.97 7.01
N TYR A 125 14.77 -1.59 6.74
CA TYR A 125 13.45 -0.98 6.90
C TYR A 125 12.65 -1.52 8.09
N GLY A 126 13.12 -2.60 8.71
CA GLY A 126 12.36 -3.36 9.71
C GLY A 126 11.61 -4.55 9.11
N TYR A 127 11.16 -5.44 9.98
CA TYR A 127 10.44 -6.64 9.58
C TYR A 127 8.94 -6.36 9.42
N TYR A 128 8.44 -6.54 8.23
CA TYR A 128 7.02 -6.43 7.88
C TYR A 128 6.46 -7.81 7.52
N LYS A 129 5.35 -8.17 8.12
CA LYS A 129 4.60 -9.39 7.80
C LYS A 129 3.16 -9.02 7.48
N ASP A 130 2.80 -9.14 6.24
CA ASP A 130 1.44 -8.93 5.76
C ASP A 130 0.75 -10.29 5.58
N ASP A 131 -0.53 -10.38 5.94
CA ASP A 131 -1.35 -11.57 5.74
C ASP A 131 -2.75 -11.16 5.31
N ILE A 132 -3.44 -12.01 4.55
CA ILE A 132 -4.78 -11.77 4.04
C ILE A 132 -5.69 -12.90 4.49
N GLN A 133 -6.74 -12.57 5.22
CA GLN A 133 -7.80 -13.52 5.56
C GLN A 133 -9.09 -13.16 4.83
N SER A 134 -9.53 -14.02 3.92
CA SER A 134 -10.78 -13.86 3.19
C SER A 134 -11.89 -14.62 3.87
N ILE A 135 -12.99 -13.92 4.23
CA ILE A 135 -14.20 -14.50 4.79
C ILE A 135 -15.32 -14.34 3.78
N THR A 136 -15.79 -15.45 3.22
CA THR A 136 -16.87 -15.46 2.24
C THR A 136 -18.18 -15.91 2.90
N MET A 137 -19.20 -15.08 2.82
CA MET A 137 -20.57 -15.40 3.24
C MET A 137 -21.49 -15.43 2.04
N LYS A 138 -22.14 -16.58 1.81
CA LYS A 138 -22.96 -16.80 0.59
C LYS A 138 -24.38 -16.30 0.77
N GLY A 139 -25.00 -15.90 -0.35
CA GLY A 139 -26.40 -15.54 -0.42
C GLY A 139 -26.72 -14.15 0.15
N ILE A 140 -28.00 -13.79 0.10
CA ILE A 140 -28.53 -12.51 0.58
C ILE A 140 -28.29 -12.36 2.10
N GLU A 141 -28.51 -13.42 2.85
CA GLU A 141 -28.29 -13.45 4.31
C GLU A 141 -26.80 -13.18 4.66
N GLY A 142 -25.87 -13.74 3.86
CA GLY A 142 -24.45 -13.51 4.03
C GLY A 142 -24.06 -12.05 3.79
N LEU A 143 -24.63 -11.45 2.73
CA LEU A 143 -24.42 -10.04 2.42
C LEU A 143 -24.93 -9.12 3.55
N GLU A 144 -26.14 -9.42 4.06
CA GLU A 144 -26.72 -8.66 5.17
C GLU A 144 -25.89 -8.78 6.45
N LYS A 145 -25.39 -9.97 6.74
CA LYS A 145 -24.50 -10.20 7.89
C LYS A 145 -23.19 -9.42 7.79
N ILE A 146 -22.59 -9.36 6.59
CA ILE A 146 -21.39 -8.53 6.35
C ILE A 146 -21.69 -7.06 6.63
N ARG A 147 -22.83 -6.55 6.12
CA ARG A 147 -23.27 -5.17 6.37
C ARG A 147 -23.45 -4.88 7.86
N GLN A 148 -24.09 -5.80 8.60
CA GLN A 148 -24.29 -5.66 10.03
C GLN A 148 -22.98 -5.65 10.81
N ILE A 149 -22.03 -6.54 10.47
CA ILE A 149 -20.70 -6.57 11.08
C ILE A 149 -19.99 -5.22 10.91
N LEU A 150 -19.96 -4.69 9.69
CA LEU A 150 -19.31 -3.40 9.44
C LEU A 150 -20.04 -2.24 10.11
N ALA A 151 -21.38 -2.27 10.17
CA ALA A 151 -22.15 -1.26 10.90
C ALA A 151 -21.83 -1.27 12.39
N THR A 152 -21.74 -2.45 13.02
CA THR A 152 -21.36 -2.62 14.42
C THR A 152 -19.94 -2.10 14.66
N LEU A 153 -18.98 -2.47 13.82
CA LEU A 153 -17.59 -2.02 13.93
C LEU A 153 -17.43 -0.50 13.74
N ARG A 154 -18.34 0.15 13.01
CA ARG A 154 -18.38 1.62 12.89
C ARG A 154 -18.95 2.29 14.12
N SER A 155 -20.07 1.77 14.64
CA SER A 155 -20.73 2.35 15.82
C SER A 155 -19.94 2.11 17.10
N GLU A 156 -19.33 0.95 17.22
CA GLU A 156 -18.60 0.48 18.40
C GLU A 156 -17.20 -0.04 17.99
N PRO A 157 -16.29 0.84 17.58
CA PRO A 157 -14.96 0.42 17.19
C PRO A 157 -14.23 -0.27 18.34
N PRO A 158 -13.55 -1.40 18.08
CA PRO A 158 -12.81 -2.12 19.11
C PRO A 158 -11.70 -1.22 19.67
N LYS A 159 -11.56 -1.21 21.00
CA LYS A 159 -10.49 -0.49 21.70
C LYS A 159 -9.16 -1.25 21.66
N GLU A 160 -9.23 -2.54 21.37
CA GLU A 160 -8.07 -3.44 21.34
C GLU A 160 -8.29 -4.52 20.27
N ILE A 161 -7.23 -4.85 19.53
CA ILE A 161 -7.18 -5.92 18.52
C ILE A 161 -5.95 -6.77 18.80
N ALA A 162 -6.15 -8.07 18.98
CA ALA A 162 -5.08 -9.05 19.26
C ALA A 162 -4.14 -8.66 20.43
N GLY A 163 -4.68 -8.01 21.47
CA GLY A 163 -3.91 -7.56 22.63
C GLY A 163 -3.24 -6.19 22.45
N TYR A 164 -3.45 -5.51 21.31
CA TYR A 164 -2.89 -4.19 21.02
C TYR A 164 -3.98 -3.13 21.04
N LYS A 165 -3.74 -2.03 21.76
CA LYS A 165 -4.64 -0.88 21.82
C LYS A 165 -4.78 -0.24 20.44
N VAL A 166 -6.01 0.04 20.01
CA VAL A 166 -6.28 0.77 18.77
C VAL A 166 -6.05 2.26 18.99
N LEU A 167 -5.18 2.87 18.20
CA LEU A 167 -4.85 4.29 18.24
C LEU A 167 -5.72 5.12 17.30
N LYS A 168 -5.94 4.62 16.08
CA LYS A 168 -6.74 5.33 15.08
C LYS A 168 -7.68 4.39 14.35
N VAL A 169 -8.81 4.95 13.94
CA VAL A 169 -9.79 4.29 13.08
C VAL A 169 -10.04 5.17 11.87
N ARG A 170 -9.80 4.62 10.67
CA ARG A 170 -10.14 5.29 9.42
C ARG A 170 -11.40 4.63 8.84
N ASP A 171 -12.45 5.42 8.67
CA ASP A 171 -13.68 5.00 7.99
C ASP A 171 -13.76 5.71 6.65
N TYR A 172 -13.45 4.99 5.59
CA TYR A 172 -13.48 5.55 4.23
C TYR A 172 -14.89 5.75 3.69
N GLN A 173 -15.92 5.17 4.34
CA GLN A 173 -17.31 5.45 3.99
C GLN A 173 -17.78 6.79 4.53
N ALA A 174 -17.32 7.16 5.72
CA ALA A 174 -17.63 8.41 6.36
C ALA A 174 -16.62 9.52 6.06
N ASP A 175 -15.53 9.23 5.34
CA ASP A 175 -14.38 10.11 5.12
C ASP A 175 -13.79 10.65 6.42
N THR A 176 -13.58 9.76 7.41
CA THR A 176 -13.07 10.16 8.72
C THR A 176 -11.86 9.34 9.17
N ILE A 177 -10.91 10.01 9.81
CA ILE A 177 -9.85 9.44 10.64
C ILE A 177 -10.09 9.89 12.05
N ARG A 178 -10.38 8.97 12.96
CA ARG A 178 -10.59 9.25 14.37
C ARG A 178 -9.40 8.80 15.19
N ASP A 179 -8.80 9.71 15.92
CA ASP A 179 -7.84 9.40 16.98
C ASP A 179 -8.60 8.91 18.22
N MET A 180 -8.25 7.71 18.69
CA MET A 180 -8.98 7.04 19.79
C MET A 180 -8.56 7.54 21.18
N GLU A 181 -7.46 8.28 21.30
CA GLU A 181 -7.00 8.86 22.55
C GLU A 181 -7.50 10.29 22.72
N THR A 182 -7.37 11.11 21.71
CA THR A 182 -7.73 12.55 21.76
C THR A 182 -9.18 12.78 21.35
N GLY A 183 -9.79 11.86 20.59
CA GLY A 183 -11.11 12.04 20.00
C GLY A 183 -11.11 12.97 18.77
N GLU A 184 -9.95 13.45 18.33
CA GLU A 184 -9.83 14.29 17.14
C GLU A 184 -10.31 13.54 15.90
N VAL A 185 -11.01 14.24 15.01
CA VAL A 185 -11.50 13.68 13.74
C VAL A 185 -11.01 14.54 12.59
N THR A 186 -10.33 13.90 11.63
CA THR A 186 -9.88 14.52 10.39
C THR A 186 -10.43 13.77 9.19
N ALA A 187 -10.33 14.32 7.98
CA ALA A 187 -10.74 13.63 6.75
C ALA A 187 -9.67 12.65 6.25
N THR A 188 -10.08 11.55 5.60
CA THR A 188 -9.17 10.65 4.89
C THR A 188 -8.66 11.27 3.59
N GLY A 189 -9.45 12.13 2.96
CA GLY A 189 -9.16 12.76 1.68
C GLY A 189 -9.23 11.79 0.49
N LEU A 190 -9.73 10.57 0.70
CA LEU A 190 -9.89 9.55 -0.34
C LEU A 190 -11.36 9.40 -0.76
N PRO A 191 -11.64 8.86 -1.94
CA PRO A 191 -13.01 8.61 -2.39
C PRO A 191 -13.78 7.72 -1.40
N ASN A 192 -15.11 7.90 -1.36
CA ASN A 192 -15.96 7.07 -0.51
C ASN A 192 -15.85 5.59 -0.86
N SER A 193 -15.62 4.75 0.14
CA SER A 193 -15.51 3.30 0.00
C SER A 193 -15.91 2.58 1.29
N ASN A 194 -16.57 1.43 1.18
CA ASN A 194 -16.99 0.66 2.35
C ASN A 194 -15.83 -0.13 2.97
N VAL A 195 -14.86 0.60 3.50
CA VAL A 195 -13.63 0.09 4.11
C VAL A 195 -13.46 0.68 5.50
N LEU A 196 -13.04 -0.15 6.44
CA LEU A 196 -12.56 0.25 7.75
C LEU A 196 -11.08 -0.14 7.89
N TYR A 197 -10.30 0.75 8.48
CA TYR A 197 -8.89 0.53 8.74
C TYR A 197 -8.58 0.88 10.19
N TYR A 198 -7.93 -0.04 10.91
CA TYR A 198 -7.57 0.13 12.31
C TYR A 198 -6.05 0.18 12.44
N GLU A 199 -5.56 1.15 13.21
CA GLU A 199 -4.15 1.30 13.56
C GLU A 199 -3.95 0.98 15.05
N PRO A 200 -3.59 -0.25 15.42
CA PRO A 200 -3.22 -0.58 16.78
C PRO A 200 -1.85 -0.02 17.16
N VAL A 201 -1.57 0.03 18.45
CA VAL A 201 -0.22 0.26 18.98
C VAL A 201 0.70 -0.85 18.49
N SER A 202 1.89 -0.50 18.01
CA SER A 202 2.76 -1.37 17.23
C SER A 202 2.44 -1.34 15.74
N TYR A 203 3.39 -1.63 14.91
CA TYR A 203 3.34 -1.59 13.43
C TYR A 203 2.31 -2.57 12.78
N THR A 204 1.27 -2.94 13.51
CA THR A 204 0.20 -3.84 13.06
C THR A 204 -0.99 -3.02 12.55
N HIS A 205 -1.50 -3.34 11.38
CA HIS A 205 -2.69 -2.71 10.81
C HIS A 205 -3.71 -3.77 10.43
N LEU A 206 -4.99 -3.46 10.59
CA LEU A 206 -6.10 -4.29 10.13
C LEU A 206 -6.99 -3.47 9.20
N THR A 207 -7.10 -3.89 7.96
CA THR A 207 -8.01 -3.31 6.99
C THR A 207 -9.13 -4.29 6.67
N LEU A 208 -10.36 -3.83 6.69
CA LEU A 208 -11.57 -4.60 6.40
C LEU A 208 -12.26 -4.03 5.15
N PRO A 209 -11.78 -4.33 3.94
CA PRO A 209 -12.47 -3.98 2.72
C PRO A 209 -13.61 -4.96 2.46
N THR A 210 -14.72 -4.47 1.92
CA THR A 210 -15.75 -5.33 1.35
C THR A 210 -15.65 -5.30 -0.16
N ASN A 211 -15.42 -6.46 -0.76
CA ASN A 211 -15.59 -6.62 -2.19
C ASN A 211 -17.10 -6.76 -2.46
N SER A 212 -17.67 -5.78 -3.10
CA SER A 212 -19.03 -5.81 -3.65
C SER A 212 -18.98 -6.33 -5.09
#